data_b1a3c21b08d37cf4404bf493c3173c04
#
_entry.id   b1a3c21b08d37cf4404bf493c3173c04
#
_cell.length_a   1.000
_cell.length_b   1.000
_cell.length_c   1.000
_cell.angle_alpha   90.00
_cell.angle_beta   90.00
_cell.angle_gamma   90.00
#
_symmetry.space_group_name_H-M   'P 1'
#
loop_
_entity.id
_entity.type
_entity.pdbx_description
1 polymer ?
#
loop_
_entity_poly.entity_id
_entity_poly.type
_entity_poly.pdbx_seq_one_letter_code
_entity_poly.pdbx_strand_id
1 'polypeptide(L)'
;MYARIECFIILSITFIHPLLHRNGFFFDKKLSFERRMISTKNQNLKKKEYFCNLFKQDVMHQEKFIFCLEGVPDIDFEQQTAVIKNLERMAFEQGLTSIYKSCDTIEGLEESLSTLLYDDNNFQAYEIIYLVMPGEANTICLNDYFYSLEEIAELFEGKMKGKIIHFANAKVLDLDEEEAQYFLDITGARAVSGYGLASTQISSHLLDKTFFDLCQKEDDITDVVERLFEKQYALCQLLDFRLYY
;
A
#
# COMPACT_ATOMS: atom_id res chain seq x y z
N MET A 1 -20.49 -20.67 -3.82
CA MET A 1 -19.16 -20.84 -4.41
C MET A 1 -18.27 -19.94 -3.58
N TYR A 2 -17.43 -20.48 -2.71
CA TYR A 2 -16.65 -19.65 -1.78
C TYR A 2 -15.54 -18.96 -2.54
N ALA A 3 -15.52 -17.62 -2.55
CA ALA A 3 -14.39 -16.85 -3.03
C ALA A 3 -13.21 -17.12 -2.10
N ARG A 4 -12.12 -17.61 -2.66
CA ARG A 4 -10.86 -17.84 -1.94
C ARG A 4 -10.12 -16.51 -1.93
N ILE A 5 -10.06 -15.86 -0.78
CA ILE A 5 -9.29 -14.63 -0.60
C ILE A 5 -7.85 -15.04 -0.34
N GLU A 6 -6.98 -14.83 -1.30
CA GLU A 6 -5.54 -14.98 -1.09
C GLU A 6 -4.94 -13.64 -0.66
N CYS A 7 -4.32 -13.62 0.51
CA CYS A 7 -3.67 -12.45 1.07
C CYS A 7 -2.17 -12.53 0.82
N PHE A 8 -1.64 -11.59 0.03
CA PHE A 8 -0.19 -11.46 -0.18
C PHE A 8 0.36 -10.37 0.71
N ILE A 9 1.29 -10.72 1.57
CA ILE A 9 2.07 -9.76 2.34
C ILE A 9 3.35 -9.48 1.57
N ILE A 10 3.43 -8.30 0.96
CA ILE A 10 4.66 -7.84 0.33
C ILE A 10 5.48 -7.14 1.41
N LEU A 11 6.32 -7.91 2.10
CA LEU A 11 7.27 -7.36 3.05
C LEU A 11 8.53 -6.95 2.30
N SER A 12 9.02 -5.75 2.53
CA SER A 12 10.37 -5.38 2.13
C SER A 12 11.37 -6.17 2.99
N ILE A 13 11.62 -7.41 2.62
CA ILE A 13 12.74 -8.15 3.18
C ILE A 13 13.99 -7.54 2.57
N THR A 14 14.75 -6.82 3.35
CA THR A 14 16.13 -6.49 3.02
C THR A 14 16.89 -7.79 2.86
N PHE A 15 16.92 -8.31 1.63
CA PHE A 15 17.79 -9.42 1.27
C PHE A 15 19.23 -8.94 1.35
N ILE A 16 19.90 -9.29 2.44
CA ILE A 16 21.35 -9.42 2.44
C ILE A 16 21.64 -10.59 1.50
N HIS A 17 22.05 -10.26 0.29
CA HIS A 17 22.43 -11.22 -0.73
C HIS A 17 23.65 -12.01 -0.24
N PRO A 18 23.60 -13.34 -0.10
CA PRO A 18 24.81 -14.13 0.04
C PRO A 18 25.36 -14.37 -1.37
N LEU A 19 26.33 -13.57 -1.79
CA LEU A 19 27.29 -14.04 -2.78
C LEU A 19 28.11 -15.16 -2.12
N LEU A 20 27.76 -16.41 -2.37
CA LEU A 20 28.67 -17.55 -2.16
C LEU A 20 28.11 -18.79 -2.87
N HIS A 21 28.34 -18.84 -4.17
CA HIS A 21 28.50 -20.10 -4.85
C HIS A 21 29.89 -20.10 -5.48
N ARG A 22 30.88 -20.68 -4.76
CA ARG A 22 31.96 -21.51 -5.33
C ARG A 22 32.83 -22.12 -4.24
N ASN A 23 32.94 -23.45 -4.36
CA ASN A 23 34.03 -24.30 -3.90
C ASN A 23 34.05 -24.75 -2.44
N GLY A 24 33.77 -26.04 -2.30
CA GLY A 24 34.02 -26.83 -1.11
C GLY A 24 35.44 -26.70 -0.56
N PHE A 25 35.47 -26.67 0.73
CA PHE A 25 36.55 -26.97 1.67
C PHE A 25 36.17 -26.30 2.99
N PHE A 26 35.45 -26.97 3.85
CA PHE A 26 35.38 -26.59 5.26
C PHE A 26 34.76 -27.76 6.08
N PHE A 27 35.52 -28.83 6.21
CA PHE A 27 35.44 -29.68 7.38
C PHE A 27 36.80 -29.59 8.04
N ASP A 28 36.98 -28.71 9.02
CA ASP A 28 37.91 -28.81 10.14
C ASP A 28 38.21 -27.52 10.88
N LYS A 29 37.20 -26.71 11.21
CA LYS A 29 37.38 -25.55 12.09
C LYS A 29 36.27 -25.34 13.14
N LYS A 30 35.52 -26.39 13.45
CA LYS A 30 34.41 -26.27 14.42
C LYS A 30 34.85 -26.29 15.90
N LEU A 31 36.05 -26.68 16.21
CA LEU A 31 36.52 -26.86 17.59
C LEU A 31 37.40 -25.73 18.15
N SER A 32 37.83 -24.78 17.35
CA SER A 32 38.57 -23.61 17.82
C SER A 32 37.73 -22.36 18.02
N PHE A 33 36.49 -22.38 17.56
CA PHE A 33 35.59 -21.22 17.62
C PHE A 33 34.82 -21.13 18.96
N GLU A 34 34.56 -22.23 19.62
CA GLU A 34 33.80 -22.24 20.88
C GLU A 34 34.58 -21.73 22.12
N ARG A 35 35.89 -21.77 22.13
CA ARG A 35 36.69 -21.24 23.24
C ARG A 35 36.94 -19.72 23.19
N ARG A 36 36.74 -19.06 22.06
CA ARG A 36 36.80 -17.58 21.93
C ARG A 36 35.49 -16.87 22.21
N MET A 37 34.38 -17.59 22.23
CA MET A 37 33.03 -17.01 22.42
C MET A 37 32.67 -16.71 23.87
N ILE A 38 33.43 -17.16 24.87
CA ILE A 38 33.10 -16.94 26.29
C ILE A 38 33.68 -15.61 26.80
N SER A 39 34.76 -15.10 26.19
CA SER A 39 35.37 -13.82 26.60
C SER A 39 34.74 -12.59 25.92
N THR A 40 34.01 -12.77 24.86
CA THR A 40 33.37 -11.65 24.08
C THR A 40 31.90 -11.41 24.44
N LYS A 41 31.30 -12.21 25.32
CA LYS A 41 29.88 -12.06 25.69
C LYS A 41 29.56 -10.73 26.40
N ASN A 42 30.49 -10.18 27.18
CA ASN A 42 30.26 -8.93 27.91
C ASN A 42 30.49 -7.66 27.07
N GLN A 43 31.25 -7.74 25.96
CA GLN A 43 31.39 -6.62 25.04
C GLN A 43 30.30 -6.58 23.98
N ASN A 44 29.71 -7.73 23.62
CA ASN A 44 28.61 -7.82 22.67
C ASN A 44 27.25 -7.44 23.27
N LEU A 45 27.06 -7.56 24.59
CA LEU A 45 25.85 -7.06 25.27
C LEU A 45 25.81 -5.52 25.24
N LYS A 46 26.92 -4.83 25.52
CA LYS A 46 26.98 -3.36 25.42
C LYS A 46 26.86 -2.86 23.98
N LYS A 47 27.38 -3.59 22.98
CA LYS A 47 27.19 -3.27 21.58
C LYS A 47 25.75 -3.52 21.12
N LYS A 48 25.09 -4.55 21.64
CA LYS A 48 23.68 -4.84 21.32
C LYS A 48 22.74 -3.79 21.93
N GLU A 49 23.00 -3.33 23.14
CA GLU A 49 22.27 -2.20 23.73
C GLU A 49 22.52 -0.88 23.00
N TYR A 50 23.75 -0.65 22.54
CA TYR A 50 24.09 0.54 21.74
C TYR A 50 23.42 0.51 20.37
N PHE A 51 23.38 -0.63 19.71
CA PHE A 51 22.63 -0.82 18.46
C PHE A 51 21.12 -0.71 18.67
N CYS A 52 20.55 -1.29 19.72
CA CYS A 52 19.14 -1.12 20.05
C CYS A 52 18.79 0.33 20.41
N ASN A 53 19.71 1.10 21.02
CA ASN A 53 19.47 2.51 21.31
C ASN A 53 19.70 3.44 20.10
N LEU A 54 20.57 3.07 19.15
CA LEU A 54 20.70 3.77 17.87
C LEU A 54 19.45 3.57 16.99
N PHE A 55 18.86 2.38 16.99
CA PHE A 55 17.58 2.12 16.31
C PHE A 55 16.36 2.72 17.06
N LYS A 56 16.50 3.07 18.34
CA LYS A 56 15.44 3.77 19.09
C LYS A 56 15.51 5.29 18.99
N GLN A 57 16.58 5.85 18.43
CA GLN A 57 16.72 7.29 18.19
C GLN A 57 16.44 7.72 16.74
N ASP A 58 16.39 6.78 15.79
CA ASP A 58 15.68 7.04 14.55
C ASP A 58 14.20 7.13 14.92
N VAL A 59 13.69 8.35 14.85
CA VAL A 59 12.27 8.71 14.90
C VAL A 59 11.51 7.53 14.33
N MET A 60 10.60 6.94 15.12
CA MET A 60 9.63 6.01 14.61
C MET A 60 8.82 6.74 13.54
N HIS A 61 9.34 6.83 12.33
CA HIS A 61 8.48 6.94 11.16
C HIS A 61 7.68 5.65 11.21
N GLN A 62 6.47 5.78 11.67
CA GLN A 62 5.48 4.72 11.62
C GLN A 62 5.46 4.30 10.15
N GLU A 63 5.92 3.07 9.87
CA GLU A 63 5.90 2.56 8.51
C GLU A 63 4.48 2.67 8.00
N LYS A 64 4.27 3.54 7.03
CA LYS A 64 2.95 3.79 6.47
C LYS A 64 2.66 2.65 5.50
N PHE A 65 1.68 1.82 5.85
CA PHE A 65 1.29 0.67 5.05
C PHE A 65 0.22 1.05 4.03
N ILE A 66 0.29 0.39 2.89
CA ILE A 66 -0.76 0.45 1.87
C ILE A 66 -1.58 -0.84 1.95
N PHE A 67 -2.89 -0.72 2.08
CA PHE A 67 -3.80 -1.83 1.82
C PHE A 67 -4.32 -1.68 0.40
N CYS A 68 -3.96 -2.61 -0.47
CA CYS A 68 -4.35 -2.62 -1.87
C CYS A 68 -5.41 -3.69 -2.12
N LEU A 69 -6.49 -3.30 -2.79
CA LEU A 69 -7.53 -4.20 -3.25
C LEU A 69 -7.75 -3.98 -4.75
N GLU A 70 -7.50 -5.02 -5.56
CA GLU A 70 -7.62 -4.97 -7.01
C GLU A 70 -8.89 -5.72 -7.47
N GLY A 71 -9.67 -5.07 -8.34
CA GLY A 71 -10.90 -5.60 -8.91
C GLY A 71 -10.62 -6.58 -10.06
N VAL A 72 -10.07 -7.73 -9.73
CA VAL A 72 -9.74 -8.81 -10.69
C VAL A 72 -10.10 -10.17 -10.09
N PRO A 73 -10.43 -11.17 -10.92
CA PRO A 73 -10.60 -12.54 -10.45
C PRO A 73 -9.37 -13.05 -9.69
N ASP A 74 -9.55 -14.05 -8.85
CA ASP A 74 -8.46 -14.71 -8.15
C ASP A 74 -7.32 -15.06 -9.12
N ILE A 75 -6.13 -14.57 -8.78
CA ILE A 75 -4.96 -14.69 -9.64
C ILE A 75 -4.17 -15.92 -9.22
N ASP A 76 -3.89 -16.78 -10.20
CA ASP A 76 -2.89 -17.83 -10.03
C ASP A 76 -1.51 -17.21 -9.80
N PHE A 77 -0.72 -17.76 -8.89
CA PHE A 77 0.63 -17.29 -8.51
C PHE A 77 1.56 -17.01 -9.70
N GLU A 78 1.30 -17.61 -10.84
CA GLU A 78 2.11 -17.45 -12.05
C GLU A 78 1.72 -16.20 -12.87
N GLN A 79 0.56 -15.60 -12.61
CA GLN A 79 0.03 -14.45 -13.36
C GLN A 79 -0.04 -13.20 -12.49
N GLN A 80 1.13 -12.67 -12.11
CA GLN A 80 1.20 -11.40 -11.39
C GLN A 80 0.63 -10.25 -12.22
N THR A 81 -0.31 -9.48 -11.64
CA THR A 81 -0.81 -8.26 -12.27
C THR A 81 0.26 -7.18 -12.33
N ALA A 82 0.00 -6.15 -13.14
CA ALA A 82 0.85 -4.96 -13.17
C ALA A 82 0.86 -4.24 -11.80
N VAL A 83 -0.23 -4.32 -11.04
CA VAL A 83 -0.37 -3.72 -9.70
C VAL A 83 0.60 -4.37 -8.72
N ILE A 84 0.62 -5.69 -8.63
CA ILE A 84 1.55 -6.42 -7.76
C ILE A 84 3.00 -6.02 -8.07
N LYS A 85 3.39 -6.03 -9.36
CA LYS A 85 4.75 -5.64 -9.77
C LYS A 85 5.10 -4.20 -9.38
N ASN A 86 4.13 -3.30 -9.40
CA ASN A 86 4.34 -1.92 -8.98
C ASN A 86 4.45 -1.78 -7.47
N LEU A 87 3.64 -2.51 -6.69
CA LEU A 87 3.75 -2.55 -5.23
C LEU A 87 5.11 -3.13 -4.80
N GLU A 88 5.59 -4.20 -5.44
CA GLU A 88 6.92 -4.75 -5.22
C GLU A 88 8.02 -3.72 -5.52
N ARG A 89 7.87 -2.96 -6.61
CA ARG A 89 8.80 -1.90 -6.96
C ARG A 89 8.79 -0.77 -5.93
N MET A 90 7.60 -0.34 -5.46
CA MET A 90 7.48 0.67 -4.41
C MET A 90 8.12 0.20 -3.11
N ALA A 91 7.93 -1.07 -2.74
CA ALA A 91 8.58 -1.66 -1.58
C ALA A 91 10.10 -1.64 -1.70
N PHE A 92 10.63 -2.01 -2.87
CA PHE A 92 12.08 -2.05 -3.10
C PHE A 92 12.73 -0.65 -3.19
N GLU A 93 12.10 0.28 -3.90
CA GLU A 93 12.69 1.60 -4.20
C GLU A 93 12.42 2.64 -3.11
N GLN A 94 11.30 2.53 -2.39
CA GLN A 94 10.83 3.56 -1.45
C GLN A 94 10.61 3.01 -0.03
N GLY A 95 10.73 1.70 0.18
CA GLY A 95 10.45 1.08 1.47
C GLY A 95 8.96 1.06 1.85
N LEU A 96 8.05 1.30 0.90
CA LEU A 96 6.62 1.27 1.13
C LEU A 96 6.15 -0.17 1.31
N THR A 97 5.62 -0.49 2.49
CA THR A 97 5.05 -1.81 2.76
C THR A 97 3.59 -1.84 2.32
N SER A 98 3.18 -2.91 1.68
CA SER A 98 1.80 -3.07 1.21
C SER A 98 1.27 -4.47 1.48
N ILE A 99 -0.05 -4.56 1.68
CA ILE A 99 -0.81 -5.81 1.61
C ILE A 99 -1.66 -5.74 0.36
N TYR A 100 -1.67 -6.83 -0.40
CA TYR A 100 -2.45 -6.96 -1.62
C TYR A 100 -3.52 -8.03 -1.45
N LYS A 101 -4.73 -7.70 -1.90
CA LYS A 101 -5.87 -8.62 -2.07
C LYS A 101 -6.53 -8.37 -3.41
N SER A 102 -7.26 -9.36 -3.90
CA SER A 102 -8.11 -9.26 -5.10
C SER A 102 -9.55 -9.60 -4.78
N CYS A 103 -10.48 -9.01 -5.53
CA CYS A 103 -11.88 -9.39 -5.53
C CYS A 103 -12.50 -9.03 -6.89
N ASP A 104 -13.38 -9.86 -7.40
CA ASP A 104 -14.08 -9.63 -8.68
C ASP A 104 -15.57 -9.42 -8.51
N THR A 105 -16.10 -9.53 -7.29
CA THR A 105 -17.51 -9.37 -6.95
C THR A 105 -17.71 -8.41 -5.80
N ILE A 106 -18.94 -7.90 -5.64
CA ILE A 106 -19.28 -7.01 -4.52
C ILE A 106 -19.17 -7.74 -3.17
N GLU A 107 -19.59 -9.00 -3.12
CA GLU A 107 -19.50 -9.82 -1.92
C GLU A 107 -18.03 -10.04 -1.51
N GLY A 108 -17.12 -10.22 -2.49
CA GLY A 108 -15.68 -10.31 -2.26
C GLY A 108 -15.09 -8.99 -1.75
N LEU A 109 -15.59 -7.86 -2.25
CA LEU A 109 -15.24 -6.53 -1.75
C LEU A 109 -15.71 -6.36 -0.31
N GLU A 110 -16.99 -6.64 0.00
CA GLU A 110 -17.56 -6.57 1.35
C GLU A 110 -16.79 -7.45 2.34
N GLU A 111 -16.50 -8.70 1.98
CA GLU A 111 -15.72 -9.62 2.81
C GLU A 111 -14.29 -9.11 3.06
N SER A 112 -13.65 -8.56 2.02
CA SER A 112 -12.29 -8.00 2.13
C SER A 112 -12.25 -6.78 3.04
N LEU A 113 -13.23 -5.87 2.90
CA LEU A 113 -13.36 -4.69 3.75
C LEU A 113 -13.76 -5.06 5.18
N SER A 114 -14.70 -5.99 5.35
CA SER A 114 -15.08 -6.48 6.68
C SER A 114 -13.88 -7.10 7.40
N THR A 115 -13.11 -7.94 6.72
CA THR A 115 -11.87 -8.50 7.27
C THR A 115 -10.87 -7.41 7.66
N LEU A 116 -10.67 -6.40 6.79
CA LEU A 116 -9.80 -5.26 7.07
C LEU A 116 -10.24 -4.50 8.32
N LEU A 117 -11.52 -4.20 8.43
CA LEU A 117 -12.06 -3.35 9.49
C LEU A 117 -12.15 -4.02 10.86
N TYR A 118 -12.34 -5.33 10.90
CA TYR A 118 -12.65 -6.06 12.14
C TYR A 118 -11.61 -7.10 12.54
N ASP A 119 -10.95 -7.74 11.58
CA ASP A 119 -10.07 -8.87 11.86
C ASP A 119 -8.59 -8.56 11.66
N ASP A 120 -8.25 -7.49 10.90
CA ASP A 120 -6.86 -7.15 10.63
C ASP A 120 -6.25 -6.34 11.78
N ASN A 121 -5.34 -6.97 12.51
CA ASN A 121 -4.61 -6.34 13.62
C ASN A 121 -3.74 -5.15 13.18
N ASN A 122 -3.41 -5.05 11.88
CA ASN A 122 -2.60 -3.98 11.32
C ASN A 122 -3.44 -2.82 10.76
N PHE A 123 -4.77 -2.87 10.88
CA PHE A 123 -5.66 -1.85 10.31
C PHE A 123 -5.23 -0.42 10.64
N GLN A 124 -4.79 -0.18 11.87
CA GLN A 124 -4.34 1.15 12.31
C GLN A 124 -3.07 1.62 11.60
N ALA A 125 -2.23 0.71 11.14
CA ALA A 125 -0.98 1.02 10.46
C ALA A 125 -1.18 1.40 8.99
N TYR A 126 -2.30 1.03 8.36
CA TYR A 126 -2.58 1.44 6.99
C TYR A 126 -2.95 2.91 6.95
N GLU A 127 -2.26 3.67 6.15
CA GLU A 127 -2.57 5.06 5.88
C GLU A 127 -3.35 5.22 4.57
N ILE A 128 -3.06 4.37 3.59
CA ILE A 128 -3.65 4.42 2.26
C ILE A 128 -4.43 3.15 1.99
N ILE A 129 -5.72 3.31 1.68
CA ILE A 129 -6.57 2.26 1.13
C ILE A 129 -6.59 2.46 -0.38
N TYR A 130 -5.88 1.61 -1.09
CA TYR A 130 -5.64 1.70 -2.52
C TYR A 130 -6.58 0.76 -3.26
N LEU A 131 -7.61 1.32 -3.89
CA LEU A 131 -8.63 0.58 -4.64
C LEU A 131 -8.30 0.68 -6.14
N VAL A 132 -7.90 -0.44 -6.72
CA VAL A 132 -7.56 -0.54 -8.15
C VAL A 132 -8.69 -1.29 -8.85
N MET A 133 -9.73 -0.57 -9.20
CA MET A 133 -10.96 -1.17 -9.74
C MET A 133 -11.36 -0.46 -11.03
N PRO A 134 -11.80 -1.19 -12.07
CA PRO A 134 -12.38 -0.57 -13.23
C PRO A 134 -13.66 0.18 -12.83
N GLY A 135 -14.01 1.22 -13.58
CA GLY A 135 -15.22 1.99 -13.35
C GLY A 135 -15.25 3.25 -14.20
N GLU A 136 -16.30 4.03 -14.06
CA GLU A 136 -16.46 5.32 -14.72
C GLU A 136 -17.46 6.20 -13.94
N ALA A 137 -17.27 7.52 -14.01
CA ALA A 137 -18.22 8.52 -13.50
C ALA A 137 -18.81 8.17 -12.12
N ASN A 138 -17.98 8.18 -11.08
CA ASN A 138 -18.36 7.90 -9.69
C ASN A 138 -18.93 6.50 -9.45
N THR A 139 -18.51 5.54 -10.27
CA THR A 139 -18.87 4.12 -10.07
C THR A 139 -17.63 3.23 -10.16
N ILE A 140 -17.66 2.10 -9.49
CA ILE A 140 -16.75 0.97 -9.73
C ILE A 140 -17.48 -0.16 -10.42
N CYS A 141 -16.77 -0.95 -11.23
CA CYS A 141 -17.30 -2.08 -11.96
C CYS A 141 -16.72 -3.39 -11.42
N LEU A 142 -17.55 -4.26 -10.89
CA LEU A 142 -17.18 -5.59 -10.44
C LEU A 142 -18.10 -6.61 -11.12
N ASN A 143 -17.53 -7.62 -11.78
CA ASN A 143 -18.26 -8.66 -12.49
C ASN A 143 -19.36 -8.11 -13.42
N ASP A 144 -19.03 -7.05 -14.21
CA ASP A 144 -19.93 -6.35 -15.13
C ASP A 144 -21.08 -5.56 -14.48
N TYR A 145 -21.10 -5.44 -13.14
CA TYR A 145 -22.06 -4.59 -12.41
C TYR A 145 -21.38 -3.30 -11.94
N PHE A 146 -22.11 -2.19 -12.03
CA PHE A 146 -21.65 -0.88 -11.59
C PHE A 146 -22.25 -0.54 -10.23
N TYR A 147 -21.39 -0.12 -9.31
CA TYR A 147 -21.73 0.30 -7.96
C TYR A 147 -21.28 1.75 -7.78
N SER A 148 -22.16 2.60 -7.26
CA SER A 148 -21.83 4.00 -7.01
C SER A 148 -20.76 4.14 -5.91
N LEU A 149 -20.01 5.24 -5.94
CA LEU A 149 -19.07 5.53 -4.85
C LEU A 149 -19.80 5.76 -3.52
N GLU A 150 -21.06 6.17 -3.55
CA GLU A 150 -21.92 6.30 -2.38
C GLU A 150 -22.18 4.93 -1.72
N GLU A 151 -22.59 3.92 -2.51
CA GLU A 151 -22.74 2.53 -2.02
C GLU A 151 -21.41 1.97 -1.48
N ILE A 152 -20.31 2.27 -2.14
CA ILE A 152 -18.98 1.84 -1.69
C ILE A 152 -18.55 2.56 -0.41
N ALA A 153 -18.91 3.85 -0.25
CA ALA A 153 -18.59 4.61 0.98
C ALA A 153 -19.25 3.98 2.22
N GLU A 154 -20.47 3.45 2.10
CA GLU A 154 -21.18 2.82 3.20
C GLU A 154 -20.45 1.58 3.75
N LEU A 155 -19.73 0.85 2.88
CA LEU A 155 -18.96 -0.34 3.29
C LEU A 155 -17.80 -0.03 4.26
N PHE A 156 -17.36 1.21 4.32
CA PHE A 156 -16.30 1.63 5.25
C PHE A 156 -16.79 1.97 6.66
N GLU A 157 -18.09 2.08 6.86
CA GLU A 157 -18.75 2.24 8.16
C GLU A 157 -18.16 3.38 9.04
N GLY A 158 -17.71 4.46 8.45
CA GLY A 158 -17.11 5.60 9.17
C GLY A 158 -15.76 5.30 9.83
N LYS A 159 -15.11 4.18 9.53
CA LYS A 159 -13.90 3.72 10.24
C LYS A 159 -12.58 4.21 9.65
N MET A 160 -12.62 4.99 8.55
CA MET A 160 -11.41 5.42 7.81
C MET A 160 -10.71 6.65 8.41
N LYS A 161 -10.94 6.96 9.69
CA LYS A 161 -10.36 8.14 10.33
C LYS A 161 -8.84 8.23 10.14
N GLY A 162 -8.39 9.35 9.56
CA GLY A 162 -6.98 9.64 9.31
C GLY A 162 -6.38 8.93 8.09
N LYS A 163 -7.17 8.13 7.36
CA LYS A 163 -6.73 7.39 6.19
C LYS A 163 -7.08 8.12 4.90
N ILE A 164 -6.37 7.78 3.83
CA ILE A 164 -6.64 8.23 2.47
C ILE A 164 -7.24 7.06 1.70
N ILE A 165 -8.36 7.28 1.02
CA ILE A 165 -8.92 6.33 0.06
C ILE A 165 -8.49 6.79 -1.33
N HIS A 166 -7.73 5.95 -2.05
CA HIS A 166 -7.23 6.27 -3.38
C HIS A 166 -7.77 5.31 -4.42
N PHE A 167 -8.49 5.85 -5.39
CA PHE A 167 -9.01 5.10 -6.52
C PHE A 167 -8.05 5.19 -7.71
N ALA A 168 -7.64 4.05 -8.24
CA ALA A 168 -6.76 3.99 -9.40
C ALA A 168 -7.40 3.19 -10.53
N ASN A 169 -6.89 3.44 -11.72
CA ASN A 169 -7.18 2.67 -12.92
C ASN A 169 -8.60 2.85 -13.51
N ALA A 170 -9.32 3.89 -13.10
CA ALA A 170 -10.64 4.17 -13.64
C ALA A 170 -10.90 5.67 -13.73
N LYS A 171 -11.81 6.08 -14.62
CA LYS A 171 -12.47 7.39 -14.61
C LYS A 171 -13.49 7.44 -13.46
N VAL A 172 -13.03 7.15 -12.25
CA VAL A 172 -13.95 6.91 -11.15
C VAL A 172 -14.29 8.18 -10.43
N LEU A 173 -13.34 9.09 -10.28
CA LEU A 173 -13.51 10.20 -9.37
C LEU A 173 -13.92 11.48 -10.12
N ASP A 174 -15.21 11.79 -10.12
CA ASP A 174 -15.80 13.02 -10.66
C ASP A 174 -16.86 13.58 -9.69
N LEU A 175 -16.49 13.68 -8.42
CA LEU A 175 -17.38 14.14 -7.36
C LEU A 175 -17.55 15.65 -7.43
N ASP A 176 -18.77 16.13 -7.24
CA ASP A 176 -18.99 17.53 -6.89
C ASP A 176 -18.70 17.78 -5.39
N GLU A 177 -18.87 19.01 -4.93
CA GLU A 177 -18.54 19.38 -3.54
C GLU A 177 -19.44 18.66 -2.52
N GLU A 178 -20.72 18.49 -2.83
CA GLU A 178 -21.68 17.80 -1.94
C GLU A 178 -21.43 16.30 -1.90
N GLU A 179 -21.18 15.67 -3.05
CA GLU A 179 -20.83 14.26 -3.16
C GLU A 179 -19.52 13.94 -2.46
N ALA A 180 -18.49 14.79 -2.62
CA ALA A 180 -17.21 14.63 -1.96
C ALA A 180 -17.33 14.73 -0.44
N GLN A 181 -18.08 15.75 0.04
CA GLN A 181 -18.32 15.90 1.47
C GLN A 181 -19.09 14.71 2.04
N TYR A 182 -20.13 14.25 1.35
CA TYR A 182 -20.88 13.07 1.75
C TYR A 182 -19.97 11.83 1.85
N PHE A 183 -19.12 11.59 0.83
CA PHE A 183 -18.19 10.47 0.84
C PHE A 183 -17.24 10.52 2.03
N LEU A 184 -16.66 11.69 2.32
CA LEU A 184 -15.75 11.87 3.45
C LEU A 184 -16.46 11.67 4.80
N ASP A 185 -17.67 12.19 4.96
CA ASP A 185 -18.46 12.07 6.19
C ASP A 185 -18.85 10.60 6.46
N ILE A 186 -19.31 9.87 5.44
CA ILE A 186 -19.73 8.47 5.58
C ILE A 186 -18.53 7.55 5.83
N THR A 187 -17.41 7.76 5.14
CA THR A 187 -16.23 6.92 5.33
C THR A 187 -15.43 7.30 6.57
N GLY A 188 -15.49 8.56 6.99
CA GLY A 188 -14.61 9.14 7.99
C GLY A 188 -13.18 9.35 7.51
N ALA A 189 -12.92 9.23 6.20
CA ALA A 189 -11.58 9.38 5.63
C ALA A 189 -11.05 10.82 5.76
N ARG A 190 -9.73 10.97 5.84
CA ARG A 190 -9.05 12.27 5.80
C ARG A 190 -9.10 12.88 4.41
N ALA A 191 -9.02 12.05 3.39
CA ALA A 191 -9.09 12.46 2.00
C ALA A 191 -9.53 11.30 1.11
N VAL A 192 -10.15 11.64 -0.01
CA VAL A 192 -10.38 10.75 -1.13
C VAL A 192 -9.66 11.29 -2.36
N SER A 193 -8.99 10.44 -3.10
CA SER A 193 -8.21 10.81 -4.28
C SER A 193 -8.35 9.81 -5.41
N GLY A 194 -8.09 10.25 -6.63
CA GLY A 194 -8.18 9.43 -7.82
C GLY A 194 -8.00 10.23 -9.10
N TYR A 195 -8.59 9.75 -10.17
CA TYR A 195 -8.42 10.27 -11.52
C TYR A 195 -9.77 10.53 -12.17
N GLY A 196 -9.94 11.71 -12.78
CA GLY A 196 -11.13 12.07 -13.55
C GLY A 196 -11.07 11.62 -15.01
N LEU A 197 -9.88 11.36 -15.53
CA LEU A 197 -9.68 10.88 -16.89
C LEU A 197 -8.90 9.55 -16.88
N ALA A 198 -9.49 8.50 -17.44
CA ALA A 198 -8.72 7.31 -17.79
C ALA A 198 -8.06 7.54 -19.14
N SER A 199 -6.73 7.62 -19.15
CA SER A 199 -5.98 7.51 -20.39
C SER A 199 -5.77 6.02 -20.69
N THR A 200 -6.26 5.53 -21.80
CA THR A 200 -6.02 4.16 -22.25
C THR A 200 -4.56 3.89 -22.62
N GLN A 201 -3.74 4.93 -22.70
CA GLN A 201 -2.34 4.86 -23.13
C GLN A 201 -1.35 5.10 -22.00
N ILE A 202 -1.77 5.68 -20.88
CA ILE A 202 -0.88 6.07 -19.79
C ILE A 202 -1.39 5.45 -18.49
N SER A 203 -0.53 4.65 -17.90
CA SER A 203 -0.79 4.07 -16.58
C SER A 203 -0.62 5.10 -15.46
N SER A 204 -1.50 5.09 -14.48
CA SER A 204 -1.41 5.95 -13.28
C SER A 204 -0.22 5.62 -12.36
N HIS A 205 0.39 4.46 -12.52
CA HIS A 205 1.37 3.91 -11.57
C HIS A 205 2.53 4.84 -11.18
N LEU A 206 3.00 5.68 -12.12
CA LEU A 206 4.08 6.63 -11.81
C LEU A 206 3.58 7.74 -10.91
N LEU A 207 2.33 8.18 -11.11
CA LEU A 207 1.70 9.19 -10.29
C LEU A 207 1.33 8.62 -8.92
N ASP A 208 0.73 7.42 -8.87
CA ASP A 208 0.42 6.68 -7.63
C ASP A 208 1.68 6.54 -6.77
N LYS A 209 2.77 6.07 -7.38
CA LYS A 209 4.07 5.93 -6.71
C LYS A 209 4.57 7.24 -6.11
N THR A 210 4.48 8.34 -6.86
CA THR A 210 4.93 9.66 -6.39
C THR A 210 4.01 10.17 -5.28
N PHE A 211 2.71 9.98 -5.42
CA PHE A 211 1.72 10.37 -4.43
C PHE A 211 1.93 9.63 -3.10
N PHE A 212 2.08 8.31 -3.14
CA PHE A 212 2.30 7.50 -1.92
C PHE A 212 3.63 7.81 -1.24
N ASP A 213 4.70 8.07 -2.02
CA ASP A 213 5.99 8.52 -1.47
C ASP A 213 5.87 9.88 -0.76
N LEU A 214 5.05 10.77 -1.29
CA LEU A 214 4.79 12.07 -0.65
C LEU A 214 3.94 11.92 0.61
N CYS A 215 2.87 11.11 0.58
CA CYS A 215 2.08 10.81 1.77
C CYS A 215 2.93 10.23 2.92
N GLN A 216 3.98 9.47 2.59
CA GLN A 216 4.92 8.95 3.60
C GLN A 216 5.81 10.03 4.22
N LYS A 217 6.09 11.10 3.48
CA LYS A 217 7.05 12.16 3.88
C LYS A 217 6.39 13.37 4.51
N GLU A 218 5.16 13.65 4.12
CA GLU A 218 4.42 14.85 4.51
C GLU A 218 3.20 14.45 5.34
N ASP A 219 2.98 15.18 6.42
CA ASP A 219 1.82 14.95 7.28
C ASP A 219 0.59 15.73 6.82
N ASP A 220 0.79 16.90 6.18
CA ASP A 220 -0.28 17.73 5.65
C ASP A 220 -0.63 17.33 4.22
N ILE A 221 -1.92 17.08 3.98
CA ILE A 221 -2.40 16.66 2.67
C ILE A 221 -2.26 17.78 1.62
N THR A 222 -2.31 19.04 2.04
CA THR A 222 -2.10 20.19 1.15
C THR A 222 -0.67 20.24 0.65
N ASP A 223 0.33 19.99 1.52
CA ASP A 223 1.74 19.90 1.14
C ASP A 223 1.98 18.73 0.18
N VAL A 224 1.30 17.60 0.41
CA VAL A 224 1.37 16.43 -0.50
C VAL A 224 0.92 16.82 -1.91
N VAL A 225 -0.24 17.49 -2.03
CA VAL A 225 -0.81 17.90 -3.33
C VAL A 225 0.08 18.92 -4.02
N GLU A 226 0.52 19.96 -3.32
CA GLU A 226 1.40 20.99 -3.88
C GLU A 226 2.66 20.37 -4.45
N ARG A 227 3.34 19.51 -3.68
CA ARG A 227 4.57 18.82 -4.13
C ARG A 227 4.32 17.82 -5.23
N LEU A 228 3.15 17.16 -5.25
CA LEU A 228 2.78 16.26 -6.33
C LEU A 228 2.67 17.02 -7.65
N PHE A 229 1.98 18.15 -7.65
CA PHE A 229 1.86 19.01 -8.83
C PHE A 229 3.20 19.62 -9.23
N GLU A 230 4.07 20.02 -8.28
CA GLU A 230 5.42 20.49 -8.62
C GLU A 230 6.25 19.40 -9.33
N LYS A 231 6.18 18.15 -8.86
CA LYS A 231 7.00 17.06 -9.40
C LYS A 231 6.43 16.43 -10.67
N GLN A 232 5.10 16.36 -10.81
CA GLN A 232 4.41 15.56 -11.81
C GLN A 232 3.28 16.32 -12.51
N TYR A 233 3.42 17.64 -12.68
CA TYR A 233 2.37 18.51 -13.24
C TYR A 233 1.73 17.93 -14.52
N ALA A 234 2.54 17.50 -15.48
CA ALA A 234 2.05 16.98 -16.75
C ALA A 234 1.19 15.72 -16.58
N LEU A 235 1.56 14.84 -15.64
CA LEU A 235 0.78 13.61 -15.35
C LEU A 235 -0.49 13.95 -14.56
N CYS A 236 -0.43 14.88 -13.61
CA CYS A 236 -1.61 15.33 -12.87
C CYS A 236 -2.66 15.90 -13.83
N GLN A 237 -2.24 16.72 -14.78
CA GLN A 237 -3.14 17.28 -15.79
C GLN A 237 -3.67 16.22 -16.77
N LEU A 238 -2.81 15.31 -17.21
CA LEU A 238 -3.15 14.32 -18.22
C LEU A 238 -4.12 13.24 -17.70
N LEU A 239 -3.99 12.88 -16.42
CA LEU A 239 -4.84 11.92 -15.74
C LEU A 239 -6.01 12.59 -15.01
N ASP A 240 -6.04 13.92 -14.98
CA ASP A 240 -6.99 14.69 -14.18
C ASP A 240 -6.99 14.22 -12.71
N PHE A 241 -5.82 14.34 -12.05
CA PHE A 241 -5.69 13.96 -10.66
C PHE A 241 -6.57 14.84 -9.78
N ARG A 242 -7.39 14.21 -8.96
CA ARG A 242 -8.34 14.85 -8.06
C ARG A 242 -8.11 14.38 -6.63
N LEU A 243 -8.28 15.31 -5.70
CA LEU A 243 -8.22 15.03 -4.28
C LEU A 243 -9.20 15.96 -3.55
N TYR A 244 -10.01 15.34 -2.68
CA TYR A 244 -10.99 16.00 -1.82
C TYR A 244 -10.64 15.69 -0.36
N TYR A 245 -10.69 16.72 0.53
CA TYR A 245 -10.32 16.62 1.95
C TYR A 245 -11.07 17.65 2.82
#